data_bbdcb4ba644bfd3adc14a13ffc6d1cea
#
_entry.id   bbdcb4ba644bfd3adc14a13ffc6d1cea
#
_cell.length_a   1.000
_cell.length_b   1.000
_cell.length_c   1.000
_cell.angle_alpha   90.00
_cell.angle_beta   90.00
_cell.angle_gamma   90.00
#
_symmetry.space_group_name_H-M   'P 1'
#
loop_
_entity.id
_entity.type
_entity.pdbx_description
1 polymer ?
#
loop_
_entity_poly.entity_id
_entity_poly.type
_entity_poly.pdbx_seq_one_letter_code
_entity_poly.pdbx_strand_id
1 'polypeptide(L)'
;MVVLVRRTVARNPERLQQEMEEVFRALLPARPRFPSPTRGAWRPPIEVYETEGALVILAEIAGISESDLAIIADSEMVTIRGTRTDPHAGMQRRFREIGIPYGEFGADIYLPFPVDLDAVIAEYTNGLLRIELPRVRSRTIVPKRAGSSALTDGQE
;
A
#
# COMPACT_ATOMS: atom_id res chain seq x y z
N MET A 1 -3.01 -10.99 -6.88
CA MET A 1 -2.58 -9.76 -6.19
C MET A 1 -3.59 -8.66 -6.44
N VAL A 2 -4.11 -8.05 -5.39
CA VAL A 2 -5.02 -6.90 -5.49
C VAL A 2 -4.26 -5.67 -4.99
N VAL A 3 -4.11 -4.67 -5.83
CA VAL A 3 -3.55 -3.36 -5.46
C VAL A 3 -4.68 -2.36 -5.42
N LEU A 4 -4.92 -1.77 -4.26
CA LEU A 4 -5.92 -0.74 -4.04
C LEU A 4 -5.24 0.58 -3.73
N VAL A 5 -5.53 1.56 -4.56
CA VAL A 5 -5.09 2.92 -4.34
C VAL A 5 -6.27 3.75 -3.86
N ARG A 6 -6.15 4.35 -2.68
CA ARG A 6 -7.22 5.14 -2.08
C ARG A 6 -6.82 6.60 -1.94
N ARG A 7 -7.68 7.49 -2.42
CA ARG A 7 -7.49 8.96 -2.39
C ARG A 7 -8.15 9.65 -1.18
N THR A 8 -8.39 8.98 -0.09
CA THR A 8 -9.10 9.58 1.05
C THR A 8 -8.12 10.14 2.06
N VAL A 9 -8.17 11.43 2.30
CA VAL A 9 -7.50 12.08 3.43
C VAL A 9 -8.33 11.80 4.69
N ALA A 10 -8.06 10.71 5.38
CA ALA A 10 -8.69 10.40 6.66
C ALA A 10 -7.80 10.90 7.80
N ARG A 11 -8.26 11.93 8.51
CA ARG A 11 -7.58 12.49 9.69
C ARG A 11 -7.81 11.69 10.97
N ASN A 12 -8.54 10.56 10.91
CA ASN A 12 -8.86 9.74 12.08
C ASN A 12 -8.43 8.30 11.87
N PRO A 13 -7.44 7.78 12.63
CA PRO A 13 -6.91 6.44 12.48
C PRO A 13 -7.94 5.32 12.71
N GLU A 14 -8.91 5.52 13.59
CA GLU A 14 -9.96 4.52 13.84
C GLU A 14 -10.92 4.39 12.65
N ARG A 15 -11.22 5.50 11.99
CA ARG A 15 -12.05 5.52 10.80
C ARG A 15 -11.35 4.88 9.60
N LEU A 16 -10.05 5.10 9.47
CA LEU A 16 -9.22 4.49 8.44
C LEU A 16 -9.19 2.97 8.58
N GLN A 17 -9.06 2.45 9.81
CA GLN A 17 -9.12 1.01 10.07
C GLN A 17 -10.46 0.39 9.69
N GLN A 18 -11.58 1.02 10.06
CA GLN A 18 -12.91 0.53 9.71
C GLN A 18 -13.16 0.54 8.20
N GLU A 19 -12.76 1.61 7.53
CA GLU A 19 -12.92 1.73 6.08
C GLU A 19 -11.99 0.78 5.33
N MET A 20 -10.79 0.50 5.84
CA MET A 20 -9.89 -0.53 5.32
C MET A 20 -10.49 -1.93 5.45
N GLU A 21 -11.12 -2.25 6.58
CA GLU A 21 -11.82 -3.53 6.77
C GLU A 21 -13.00 -3.71 5.80
N GLU A 22 -13.75 -2.63 5.51
CA GLU A 22 -14.83 -2.69 4.51
C GLU A 22 -14.31 -2.94 3.10
N VAL A 23 -13.24 -2.28 2.72
CA VAL A 23 -12.61 -2.46 1.40
C VAL A 23 -12.03 -3.87 1.26
N PHE A 24 -11.36 -4.39 2.29
CA PHE A 24 -10.92 -5.80 2.31
C PHE A 24 -12.10 -6.77 2.18
N ARG A 25 -13.19 -6.48 2.88
CA ARG A 25 -14.40 -7.32 2.84
C ARG A 25 -15.08 -7.31 1.46
N ALA A 26 -15.00 -6.19 0.72
CA ALA A 26 -15.61 -6.06 -0.60
C ALA A 26 -14.80 -6.70 -1.73
N LEU A 27 -13.48 -6.84 -1.57
CA LEU A 27 -12.56 -7.28 -2.63
C LEU A 27 -12.19 -8.75 -2.58
N LEU A 28 -12.34 -9.39 -1.43
CA LEU A 28 -12.04 -10.80 -1.29
C LEU A 28 -13.34 -11.59 -1.41
N PRO A 29 -13.49 -12.45 -2.44
CA PRO A 29 -14.64 -13.34 -2.51
C PRO A 29 -14.64 -14.26 -1.28
N ALA A 30 -15.63 -14.08 -0.40
CA ALA A 30 -16.09 -14.96 0.70
C ALA A 30 -15.02 -15.90 1.31
N ARG A 31 -13.82 -15.42 1.64
CA ARG A 31 -12.81 -16.15 2.41
C ARG A 31 -12.41 -15.37 3.67
N PRO A 32 -11.87 -16.07 4.68
CA PRO A 32 -11.99 -15.63 6.06
C PRO A 32 -11.40 -14.24 6.29
N ARG A 33 -12.16 -13.47 7.03
CA ARG A 33 -11.89 -12.18 7.63
C ARG A 33 -10.40 -12.01 7.94
N PHE A 34 -9.75 -11.04 7.29
CA PHE A 34 -8.51 -10.50 7.81
C PHE A 34 -8.88 -9.55 8.97
N PRO A 35 -8.71 -9.94 10.21
CA PRO A 35 -8.80 -8.98 11.30
C PRO A 35 -7.69 -7.95 11.14
N SER A 36 -7.90 -6.74 11.65
CA SER A 36 -6.81 -5.79 11.99
C SER A 36 -5.63 -6.55 12.58
N PRO A 37 -4.37 -6.07 12.49
CA PRO A 37 -3.22 -6.81 12.99
C PRO A 37 -3.48 -7.30 14.40
N THR A 38 -4.15 -8.44 14.47
CA THR A 38 -4.49 -9.09 15.72
C THR A 38 -3.21 -9.60 16.29
N ARG A 39 -3.11 -9.54 17.59
CA ARG A 39 -2.08 -10.23 18.35
C ARG A 39 -1.87 -11.63 17.77
N GLY A 40 -0.77 -11.81 17.00
CA GLY A 40 -0.44 -13.09 16.37
C GLY A 40 -0.08 -13.05 14.89
N ALA A 41 -0.41 -11.98 14.15
CA ALA A 41 0.06 -11.82 12.77
C ALA A 41 1.58 -11.58 12.77
N TRP A 42 2.31 -12.30 11.91
CA TRP A 42 3.73 -12.07 11.76
C TRP A 42 4.01 -10.92 10.80
N ARG A 43 5.13 -10.25 10.99
CA ARG A 43 5.57 -9.19 10.11
C ARG A 43 6.63 -9.74 9.15
N PRO A 44 6.46 -9.61 7.82
CA PRO A 44 7.50 -9.98 6.86
C PRO A 44 8.73 -9.09 7.01
N PRO A 45 9.93 -9.58 6.68
CA PRO A 45 11.10 -8.74 6.48
C PRO A 45 10.83 -7.71 5.38
N ILE A 46 11.15 -6.43 5.66
CA ILE A 46 10.86 -5.32 4.75
C ILE A 46 12.07 -4.42 4.67
N GLU A 47 12.38 -4.01 3.45
CA GLU A 47 13.27 -2.89 3.16
C GLU A 47 12.45 -1.72 2.58
N VAL A 48 12.73 -0.52 3.03
CA VAL A 48 12.15 0.72 2.48
C VAL A 48 13.29 1.65 2.16
N TYR A 49 13.37 2.09 0.91
CA TYR A 49 14.40 3.02 0.49
C TYR A 49 13.88 4.05 -0.51
N GLU A 50 14.54 5.19 -0.54
CA GLU A 50 14.25 6.27 -1.47
C GLU A 50 15.19 6.21 -2.67
N THR A 51 14.63 6.48 -3.84
CA THR A 51 15.38 6.80 -5.06
C THR A 51 15.18 8.28 -5.38
N GLU A 52 15.81 8.79 -6.43
CA GLU A 52 15.63 10.19 -6.88
C GLU A 52 14.16 10.54 -7.16
N GLY A 53 13.36 9.57 -7.62
CA GLY A 53 11.99 9.80 -8.08
C GLY A 53 10.90 9.04 -7.33
N ALA A 54 11.23 8.13 -6.42
CA ALA A 54 10.25 7.23 -5.82
C ALA A 54 10.66 6.74 -4.42
N LEU A 55 9.67 6.29 -3.66
CA LEU A 55 9.85 5.40 -2.52
C LEU A 55 9.69 3.96 -3.02
N VAL A 56 10.58 3.07 -2.62
CA VAL A 56 10.52 1.65 -2.95
C VAL A 56 10.39 0.84 -1.67
N ILE A 57 9.44 -0.09 -1.66
CA ILE A 57 9.24 -1.04 -0.58
C ILE A 57 9.51 -2.43 -1.15
N LEU A 58 10.39 -3.19 -0.49
CA LEU A 58 10.60 -4.61 -0.75
C LEU A 58 10.12 -5.41 0.47
N ALA A 59 9.33 -6.46 0.23
CA ALA A 59 8.90 -7.36 1.28
C ALA A 59 9.17 -8.81 0.88
N GLU A 60 9.82 -9.57 1.78
CA GLU A 60 10.07 -10.99 1.59
C GLU A 60 8.88 -11.80 2.10
N ILE A 61 8.09 -12.32 1.18
CA ILE A 61 6.85 -13.06 1.45
C ILE A 61 6.73 -14.31 0.59
N ALA A 62 7.78 -15.10 0.53
CA ALA A 62 7.77 -16.36 -0.22
C ALA A 62 6.69 -17.34 0.28
N GLY A 63 6.24 -18.24 -0.58
CA GLY A 63 5.31 -19.33 -0.24
C GLY A 63 3.85 -18.89 -0.08
N ILE A 64 3.44 -17.80 -0.72
CA ILE A 64 2.05 -17.36 -0.82
C ILE A 64 1.57 -17.37 -2.27
N SER A 65 0.26 -17.44 -2.45
CA SER A 65 -0.38 -17.16 -3.75
C SER A 65 -0.66 -15.66 -3.87
N GLU A 66 -0.59 -15.12 -5.08
CA GLU A 66 -0.93 -13.72 -5.33
C GLU A 66 -2.38 -13.38 -4.90
N SER A 67 -3.29 -14.36 -4.96
CA SER A 67 -4.67 -14.22 -4.49
C SER A 67 -4.78 -14.00 -2.98
N ASP A 68 -3.76 -14.39 -2.21
CA ASP A 68 -3.73 -14.28 -0.75
C ASP A 68 -2.95 -13.05 -0.28
N LEU A 69 -2.60 -12.15 -1.22
CA LEU A 69 -1.87 -10.91 -0.98
C LEU A 69 -2.73 -9.69 -1.33
N ALA A 70 -2.83 -8.76 -0.41
CA ALA A 70 -3.49 -7.48 -0.61
C ALA A 70 -2.57 -6.31 -0.23
N ILE A 71 -2.58 -5.29 -1.07
CA ILE A 71 -1.82 -4.06 -0.89
C ILE A 71 -2.80 -2.90 -0.96
N ILE A 72 -2.79 -2.05 0.04
CA ILE A 72 -3.59 -0.82 0.08
C ILE A 72 -2.64 0.34 0.28
N ALA A 73 -2.77 1.35 -0.57
CA ALA A 73 -2.01 2.58 -0.46
C ALA A 73 -2.97 3.77 -0.38
N ASP A 74 -2.69 4.68 0.54
CA ASP A 74 -3.33 5.99 0.64
C ASP A 74 -2.27 7.10 0.70
N SER A 75 -2.67 8.33 1.02
CA SER A 75 -1.77 9.48 1.07
C SER A 75 -0.76 9.45 2.22
N GLU A 76 -0.93 8.59 3.20
CA GLU A 76 -0.14 8.57 4.43
C GLU A 76 0.59 7.23 4.64
N MET A 77 0.06 6.13 4.08
CA MET A 77 0.51 4.80 4.44
C MET A 77 0.32 3.78 3.31
N VAL A 78 1.21 2.80 3.26
CA VAL A 78 1.02 1.54 2.52
C VAL A 78 0.81 0.42 3.51
N THR A 79 -0.26 -0.33 3.32
CA THR A 79 -0.59 -1.51 4.10
C THR A 79 -0.44 -2.76 3.25
N ILE A 80 0.35 -3.70 3.71
CA ILE A 80 0.52 -5.03 3.12
C ILE A 80 -0.14 -6.04 4.05
N ARG A 81 -1.01 -6.90 3.53
CA ARG A 81 -1.69 -7.97 4.28
C ARG A 81 -1.76 -9.24 3.47
N GLY A 82 -1.78 -10.37 4.15
CA GLY A 82 -1.98 -11.66 3.50
C GLY A 82 -1.97 -12.82 4.46
N THR A 83 -2.04 -14.02 3.89
CA THR A 83 -1.98 -15.27 4.64
C THR A 83 -1.03 -16.25 3.98
N ARG A 84 -0.07 -16.77 4.75
CA ARG A 84 0.76 -17.90 4.32
C ARG A 84 0.14 -19.18 4.83
N THR A 85 -0.43 -19.96 3.94
CA THR A 85 -1.05 -21.24 4.29
C THR A 85 0.01 -22.28 4.58
N ASP A 86 -0.12 -23.02 5.71
CA ASP A 86 0.71 -24.19 5.98
C ASP A 86 0.30 -25.34 5.03
N PRO A 87 1.16 -25.75 4.09
CA PRO A 87 0.81 -26.84 3.14
C PRO A 87 0.64 -28.20 3.81
N HIS A 88 1.07 -28.32 5.06
CA HIS A 88 0.99 -29.54 5.85
C HIS A 88 0.04 -29.39 7.05
N ALA A 89 -0.89 -28.44 7.03
CA ALA A 89 -1.89 -28.29 8.09
C ALA A 89 -2.71 -29.58 8.27
N GLY A 90 -2.93 -29.95 9.51
CA GLY A 90 -3.65 -31.20 9.85
C GLY A 90 -2.81 -32.47 9.86
N MET A 91 -1.56 -32.44 9.40
CA MET A 91 -0.66 -33.59 9.54
C MET A 91 -0.10 -33.67 10.97
N GLN A 92 -0.06 -34.90 11.51
CA GLN A 92 0.65 -35.11 12.78
C GLN A 92 2.17 -35.00 12.55
N ARG A 93 2.80 -33.95 13.09
CA ARG A 93 4.22 -33.63 12.90
C ARG A 93 4.94 -33.45 14.23
N ARG A 94 6.19 -33.88 14.28
CA ARG A 94 7.09 -33.59 15.39
C ARG A 94 8.19 -32.66 14.90
N PHE A 95 8.09 -31.39 15.24
CA PHE A 95 9.07 -30.40 14.85
C PHE A 95 10.43 -30.65 15.53
N ARG A 96 11.51 -30.49 14.79
CA ARG A 96 12.88 -30.42 15.29
C ARG A 96 13.40 -29.00 15.31
N GLU A 97 12.91 -28.20 14.34
CA GLU A 97 13.18 -26.78 14.21
C GLU A 97 11.95 -26.08 13.61
N ILE A 98 11.66 -24.86 14.04
CA ILE A 98 10.55 -24.04 13.53
C ILE A 98 11.12 -22.66 13.27
N GLY A 99 11.14 -22.22 12.00
CA GLY A 99 11.63 -20.90 11.61
C GLY A 99 10.77 -20.23 10.56
N ILE A 100 9.80 -20.97 9.95
CA ILE A 100 8.92 -20.43 8.93
C ILE A 100 7.56 -20.08 9.58
N PRO A 101 7.19 -18.79 9.64
CA PRO A 101 5.89 -18.39 10.13
C PRO A 101 4.80 -18.70 9.10
N TYR A 102 3.67 -19.21 9.54
CA TYR A 102 2.44 -19.42 8.77
C TYR A 102 1.29 -18.61 9.37
N GLY A 103 0.19 -18.51 8.65
CA GLY A 103 -0.97 -17.76 9.04
C GLY A 103 -0.94 -16.33 8.53
N GLU A 104 -1.69 -15.46 9.18
CA GLU A 104 -1.83 -14.06 8.79
C GLU A 104 -0.53 -13.29 8.97
N PHE A 105 -0.24 -12.40 8.02
CA PHE A 105 0.86 -11.45 8.12
C PHE A 105 0.41 -10.04 7.72
N GLY A 106 1.19 -9.07 8.17
CA GLY A 106 0.94 -7.71 7.77
C GLY A 106 2.04 -6.73 8.13
N ALA A 107 2.06 -5.62 7.39
CA ALA A 107 2.93 -4.50 7.64
C ALA A 107 2.25 -3.20 7.24
N ASP A 108 2.44 -2.18 8.05
CA ASP A 108 2.06 -0.81 7.79
C ASP A 108 3.32 0.02 7.64
N ILE A 109 3.44 0.74 6.53
CA ILE A 109 4.59 1.55 6.14
C ILE A 109 4.12 2.98 5.92
N TYR A 110 4.53 3.91 6.78
CA TYR A 110 4.19 5.32 6.64
C TYR A 110 5.01 5.97 5.52
N LEU A 111 4.35 6.84 4.76
CA LEU A 111 4.97 7.55 3.65
C LEU A 111 5.67 8.81 4.18
N PRO A 112 6.96 9.01 3.88
CA PRO A 112 7.72 10.17 4.34
C PRO A 112 7.42 11.45 3.54
N PHE A 113 6.77 11.30 2.38
CA PHE A 113 6.42 12.40 1.48
C PHE A 113 5.21 12.04 0.61
N PRO A 114 4.55 13.01 -0.03
CA PRO A 114 3.44 12.74 -0.95
C PRO A 114 3.89 11.94 -2.16
N VAL A 115 3.12 10.88 -2.47
CA VAL A 115 3.35 9.99 -3.62
C VAL A 115 2.20 10.10 -4.63
N ASP A 116 2.50 9.82 -5.89
CA ASP A 116 1.49 9.72 -6.94
C ASP A 116 0.84 8.33 -6.90
N LEU A 117 -0.33 8.28 -6.27
CA LEU A 117 -1.07 7.04 -6.08
C LEU A 117 -1.56 6.42 -7.40
N ASP A 118 -1.72 7.21 -8.47
CA ASP A 118 -2.14 6.70 -9.77
C ASP A 118 -1.01 6.00 -10.52
N ALA A 119 0.24 6.27 -10.12
CA ALA A 119 1.44 5.73 -10.74
C ALA A 119 2.13 4.64 -9.89
N VAL A 120 1.46 4.14 -8.84
CA VAL A 120 1.99 3.05 -8.01
C VAL A 120 2.09 1.76 -8.81
N ILE A 121 3.25 1.12 -8.75
CA ILE A 121 3.51 -0.18 -9.38
C ILE A 121 3.82 -1.19 -8.26
N ALA A 122 3.20 -2.36 -8.33
CA ALA A 122 3.49 -3.47 -7.44
C ALA A 122 3.74 -4.75 -8.25
N GLU A 123 4.85 -5.41 -7.97
CA GLU A 123 5.28 -6.63 -8.64
C GLU A 123 5.63 -7.69 -7.59
N TYR A 124 5.16 -8.91 -7.80
CA TYR A 124 5.50 -10.04 -6.96
C TYR A 124 6.24 -11.11 -7.78
N THR A 125 7.49 -11.33 -7.46
CA THR A 125 8.34 -12.27 -8.20
C THR A 125 9.25 -13.05 -7.25
N ASN A 126 9.28 -14.36 -7.38
CA ASN A 126 10.16 -15.25 -6.60
C ASN A 126 10.09 -15.04 -5.08
N GLY A 127 8.92 -14.72 -4.56
CA GLY A 127 8.73 -14.51 -3.12
C GLY A 127 9.07 -13.10 -2.61
N LEU A 128 9.48 -12.20 -3.50
CA LEU A 128 9.71 -10.79 -3.21
C LEU A 128 8.56 -9.95 -3.79
N LEU A 129 7.94 -9.16 -2.95
CA LEU A 129 7.00 -8.12 -3.33
C LEU A 129 7.78 -6.80 -3.42
N ARG A 130 7.74 -6.16 -4.60
CA ARG A 130 8.30 -4.84 -4.83
C ARG A 130 7.16 -3.87 -5.09
N ILE A 131 7.10 -2.78 -4.32
CA ILE A 131 6.15 -1.69 -4.51
C ILE A 131 6.95 -0.42 -4.78
N GLU A 132 6.69 0.22 -5.91
CA GLU A 132 7.27 1.50 -6.27
C GLU A 132 6.20 2.59 -6.23
N LEU A 133 6.47 3.63 -5.44
CA LEU A 133 5.58 4.77 -5.23
C LEU A 133 6.27 6.05 -5.73
N PRO A 134 5.97 6.51 -6.94
CA PRO A 134 6.56 7.72 -7.48
C PRO A 134 6.23 8.94 -6.61
N ARG A 135 7.23 9.80 -6.39
CA ARG A 135 7.06 11.07 -5.65
C ARG A 135 6.24 12.05 -6.48
N VAL A 136 5.28 12.73 -5.85
CA VAL A 136 4.59 13.85 -6.50
C VAL A 136 5.58 14.95 -6.82
N ARG A 137 5.73 15.29 -8.09
CA ARG A 137 6.57 16.40 -8.52
C ARG A 137 5.81 17.71 -8.32
N SER A 138 6.38 18.62 -7.55
CA SER A 138 5.86 19.99 -7.42
C SER A 138 5.94 20.69 -8.76
N ARG A 139 4.79 21.17 -9.28
CA ARG A 139 4.77 22.04 -10.45
C ARG A 139 4.86 23.48 -9.99
N THR A 140 5.90 24.18 -10.38
CA THR A 140 5.98 25.64 -10.20
C THR A 140 4.96 26.27 -11.14
N ILE A 141 3.93 26.90 -10.57
CA ILE A 141 2.99 27.71 -11.36
C ILE A 141 3.57 29.11 -11.48
N VAL A 142 3.99 29.48 -12.68
CA VAL A 142 4.37 30.86 -12.99
C VAL A 142 3.09 31.62 -13.30
N PRO A 143 2.68 32.60 -12.49
CA PRO A 143 1.49 33.39 -12.76
C PRO A 143 1.69 34.20 -14.06
N LYS A 144 0.80 34.00 -15.03
CA LYS A 144 0.71 34.88 -16.20
C LYS A 144 0.17 36.23 -15.74
N ARG A 145 0.90 37.31 -16.05
CA ARG A 145 0.44 38.69 -15.85
C ARG A 145 -0.83 38.89 -16.68
N ALA A 146 -1.94 39.24 -16.05
CA ALA A 146 -3.14 39.65 -16.75
C ALA A 146 -2.81 40.89 -17.58
N GLY A 147 -3.00 40.80 -18.89
CA GLY A 147 -2.76 41.94 -19.78
C GLY A 147 -3.67 43.09 -19.34
N SER A 148 -3.04 44.25 -19.10
CA SER A 148 -3.73 45.53 -18.94
C SER A 148 -4.48 45.82 -20.25
N SER A 149 -5.80 45.68 -20.22
CA SER A 149 -6.63 46.27 -21.26
C SER A 149 -6.47 47.78 -21.21
N ALA A 150 -5.78 48.30 -22.18
CA ALA A 150 -5.75 49.74 -22.41
C ALA A 150 -7.19 50.20 -22.69
N LEU A 151 -7.73 50.98 -21.77
CA LEU A 151 -8.90 51.83 -22.03
C LEU A 151 -8.44 52.86 -23.07
N THR A 152 -8.85 52.63 -24.32
CA THR A 152 -8.75 53.71 -25.33
C THR A 152 -9.95 54.64 -25.11
N ASP A 153 -9.68 55.75 -24.45
CA ASP A 153 -10.55 56.91 -24.50
C ASP A 153 -10.76 57.33 -25.97
N GLY A 154 -11.96 57.21 -26.43
CA GLY A 154 -12.43 57.80 -27.68
C GLY A 154 -13.04 59.16 -27.37
N GLN A 155 -12.29 60.21 -27.62
CA GLN A 155 -12.85 61.54 -27.78
C GLN A 155 -13.21 61.78 -29.23
N GLU A 156 -14.38 62.38 -29.37
CA GLU A 156 -15.09 63.13 -30.43
C GLU A 156 -16.08 62.33 -31.27
#